data_626a4ffe37fd27730ea485d59ecc76d9
#
_entry.id   626a4ffe37fd27730ea485d59ecc76d9
#
_cell.length_a   1.000
_cell.length_b   1.000
_cell.length_c   1.000
_cell.angle_alpha   90.00
_cell.angle_beta   90.00
_cell.angle_gamma   90.00
#
_symmetry.space_group_name_H-M   'P 1'
#
loop_
_entity.id
_entity.type
_entity.pdbx_description
1 polymer ?
#
loop_
_entity_poly.entity_id
_entity_poly.type
_entity_poly.pdbx_seq_one_letter_code
_entity_poly.pdbx_strand_id
1 'polypeptide(L)'
;MAISKPEVLHDKHLLEQFDCGNPSLNEWLLRHARQAQSSGSAKTFVISDDNIVIGYFSLTVGQVETYETPERIRRGMGQYPIPVVILARLAVSINHQGLGIGVGMLQDAIRRTLMISEQVGIRALLTHPIDDRASNSMSALVLFPLPSEKNNWFCY
;
A
#
# COMPACT_ATOMS: atom_id res chain seq x y z
N MET A 1 13.62 -22.67 -3.73
CA MET A 1 12.85 -21.50 -3.29
C MET A 1 12.85 -20.42 -4.35
N ALA A 2 11.69 -20.20 -4.94
CA ALA A 2 11.55 -19.23 -6.01
C ALA A 2 10.68 -18.06 -5.53
N ILE A 3 11.24 -17.22 -4.67
CA ILE A 3 10.54 -16.06 -4.16
C ILE A 3 10.47 -14.99 -5.26
N SER A 4 9.27 -14.59 -5.62
CA SER A 4 9.04 -13.64 -6.69
C SER A 4 9.30 -12.19 -6.24
N LYS A 5 9.44 -11.31 -7.22
CA LYS A 5 9.29 -9.88 -6.98
C LYS A 5 7.80 -9.56 -6.80
N PRO A 6 7.47 -8.39 -6.23
CA PRO A 6 6.05 -8.00 -6.17
C PRO A 6 5.43 -7.98 -7.56
N GLU A 7 4.33 -8.68 -7.72
CA GLU A 7 3.61 -8.75 -8.98
C GLU A 7 2.10 -8.67 -8.74
N VAL A 8 1.37 -8.32 -9.77
CA VAL A 8 -0.08 -8.20 -9.69
C VAL A 8 -0.68 -9.57 -9.33
N LEU A 9 -1.68 -9.57 -8.46
CA LEU A 9 -2.40 -10.79 -8.11
C LEU A 9 -3.10 -11.38 -9.34
N HIS A 10 -2.80 -12.65 -9.63
CA HIS A 10 -3.38 -13.40 -10.74
C HIS A 10 -3.99 -14.71 -10.24
N ASP A 11 -4.73 -15.39 -11.13
CA ASP A 11 -5.41 -16.63 -10.81
C ASP A 11 -4.45 -17.76 -10.43
N LYS A 12 -3.19 -17.69 -10.89
CA LYS A 12 -2.18 -18.71 -10.58
C LYS A 12 -1.77 -18.70 -9.11
N HIS A 13 -1.99 -17.61 -8.41
CA HIS A 13 -1.53 -17.45 -7.04
C HIS A 13 -2.40 -18.23 -6.07
N LEU A 14 -1.76 -18.94 -5.13
CA LEU A 14 -2.42 -19.74 -4.11
C LEU A 14 -2.49 -18.95 -2.81
N LEU A 15 -3.70 -18.69 -2.34
CA LEU A 15 -3.96 -17.80 -1.21
C LEU A 15 -4.27 -18.55 0.10
N GLU A 16 -4.59 -19.82 0.00
CA GLU A 16 -5.18 -20.60 1.10
C GLU A 16 -4.23 -20.81 2.27
N GLN A 17 -2.93 -20.81 2.01
CA GLN A 17 -1.93 -21.07 3.04
C GLN A 17 -1.41 -19.81 3.71
N PHE A 18 -1.86 -18.64 3.26
CA PHE A 18 -1.35 -17.39 3.79
C PHE A 18 -1.83 -17.16 5.22
N ASP A 19 -0.89 -16.90 6.12
CA ASP A 19 -1.16 -16.58 7.51
C ASP A 19 -0.12 -15.57 8.01
N CYS A 20 -0.55 -14.34 8.22
CA CYS A 20 0.30 -13.28 8.73
C CYS A 20 0.17 -13.07 10.24
N GLY A 21 -0.67 -13.86 10.91
CA GLY A 21 -0.94 -13.69 12.33
C GLY A 21 -2.12 -12.78 12.64
N ASN A 22 -2.65 -12.10 11.63
CA ASN A 22 -3.82 -11.23 11.79
C ASN A 22 -4.97 -11.82 10.97
N PRO A 23 -6.02 -12.37 11.63
CA PRO A 23 -7.11 -13.03 10.92
C PRO A 23 -7.83 -12.13 9.92
N SER A 24 -7.97 -10.86 10.24
CA SER A 24 -8.64 -9.89 9.35
C SER A 24 -7.90 -9.74 8.03
N LEU A 25 -6.56 -9.66 8.07
CA LEU A 25 -5.75 -9.55 6.86
C LEU A 25 -5.72 -10.85 6.07
N ASN A 26 -5.67 -11.99 6.76
CA ASN A 26 -5.74 -13.30 6.12
C ASN A 26 -7.07 -13.48 5.38
N GLU A 27 -8.17 -13.15 6.04
CA GLU A 27 -9.51 -13.29 5.48
C GLU A 27 -9.72 -12.36 4.29
N TRP A 28 -9.24 -11.12 4.37
CA TRP A 28 -9.38 -10.18 3.28
C TRP A 28 -8.68 -10.71 2.01
N LEU A 29 -7.47 -11.21 2.14
CA LEU A 29 -6.76 -11.78 1.00
C LEU A 29 -7.52 -12.96 0.40
N LEU A 30 -7.97 -13.88 1.24
CA LEU A 30 -8.62 -15.11 0.78
C LEU A 30 -9.98 -14.83 0.14
N ARG A 31 -10.77 -13.94 0.73
CA ARG A 31 -12.19 -13.78 0.36
C ARG A 31 -12.51 -12.54 -0.48
N HIS A 32 -11.68 -11.49 -0.39
CA HIS A 32 -12.04 -10.20 -0.98
C HIS A 32 -11.06 -9.70 -2.02
N ALA A 33 -9.80 -10.13 -1.99
CA ALA A 33 -8.77 -9.56 -2.85
C ALA A 33 -9.06 -9.77 -4.33
N ARG A 34 -9.50 -10.97 -4.73
CA ARG A 34 -9.77 -11.26 -6.15
C ARG A 34 -10.96 -10.46 -6.68
N GLN A 35 -12.00 -10.30 -5.87
CA GLN A 35 -13.16 -9.50 -6.25
C GLN A 35 -12.77 -8.02 -6.37
N ALA A 36 -11.99 -7.50 -5.43
CA ALA A 36 -11.50 -6.13 -5.49
C ALA A 36 -10.64 -5.90 -6.73
N GLN A 37 -9.80 -6.90 -7.07
CA GLN A 37 -8.95 -6.85 -8.25
C GLN A 37 -9.77 -6.74 -9.53
N SER A 38 -10.82 -7.57 -9.66
CA SER A 38 -11.65 -7.59 -10.86
C SER A 38 -12.55 -6.37 -10.97
N SER A 39 -13.08 -5.88 -9.85
CA SER A 39 -13.96 -4.70 -9.86
C SER A 39 -13.19 -3.38 -9.95
N GLY A 40 -11.89 -3.40 -9.66
CA GLY A 40 -11.08 -2.20 -9.67
C GLY A 40 -11.18 -1.37 -8.39
N SER A 41 -11.81 -1.89 -7.34
CA SER A 41 -11.94 -1.15 -6.09
C SER A 41 -10.63 -1.07 -5.32
N ALA A 42 -9.76 -2.06 -5.49
CA ALA A 42 -8.40 -2.05 -4.97
C ALA A 42 -7.54 -2.97 -5.81
N LYS A 43 -6.28 -2.63 -5.98
CA LYS A 43 -5.32 -3.48 -6.69
C LYS A 43 -4.39 -4.13 -5.68
N THR A 44 -4.24 -5.44 -5.80
CA THR A 44 -3.41 -6.23 -4.89
C THR A 44 -2.18 -6.72 -5.63
N PHE A 45 -1.04 -6.61 -4.94
CA PHE A 45 0.26 -7.07 -5.41
C PHE A 45 0.78 -8.09 -4.41
N VAL A 46 1.39 -9.15 -4.91
CA VAL A 46 1.80 -10.27 -4.08
C VAL A 46 3.26 -10.63 -4.30
N ILE A 47 3.88 -11.15 -3.25
CA ILE A 47 5.14 -11.87 -3.32
C ILE A 47 4.80 -13.34 -3.07
N SER A 48 5.32 -14.23 -3.89
CA SER A 48 5.02 -15.66 -3.79
C SER A 48 6.27 -16.50 -3.84
N ASP A 49 6.17 -17.69 -3.26
CA ASP A 49 7.15 -18.76 -3.38
C ASP A 49 6.45 -19.92 -4.08
N ASP A 50 6.85 -20.22 -5.32
CA ASP A 50 6.18 -21.20 -6.18
C ASP A 50 4.66 -21.00 -6.25
N ASN A 51 4.24 -19.74 -6.46
CA ASN A 51 2.85 -19.28 -6.53
C ASN A 51 2.09 -19.31 -5.20
N ILE A 52 2.70 -19.75 -4.12
CA ILE A 52 2.11 -19.65 -2.78
C ILE A 52 2.39 -18.25 -2.25
N VAL A 53 1.35 -17.49 -1.99
CA VAL A 53 1.50 -16.10 -1.53
C VAL A 53 2.10 -16.07 -0.13
N ILE A 54 3.20 -15.35 0.02
CA ILE A 54 3.89 -15.16 1.30
C ILE A 54 3.86 -13.71 1.78
N GLY A 55 3.42 -12.80 0.94
CA GLY A 55 3.22 -11.40 1.30
C GLY A 55 2.31 -10.73 0.30
N TYR A 56 1.59 -9.72 0.75
CA TYR A 56 0.75 -8.93 -0.15
C TYR A 56 0.59 -7.50 0.37
N PHE A 57 0.28 -6.60 -0.57
CA PHE A 57 -0.21 -5.27 -0.22
C PHE A 57 -1.28 -4.86 -1.22
N SER A 58 -2.14 -3.94 -0.82
CA SER A 58 -3.18 -3.44 -1.71
C SER A 58 -3.15 -1.91 -1.75
N LEU A 59 -3.37 -1.38 -2.95
CA LEU A 59 -3.43 0.05 -3.21
C LEU A 59 -4.81 0.42 -3.70
N THR A 60 -5.30 1.53 -3.19
CA THR A 60 -6.52 2.16 -3.68
C THR A 60 -6.30 3.67 -3.71
N VAL A 61 -7.27 4.42 -4.21
CA VAL A 61 -7.18 5.87 -4.23
C VAL A 61 -8.21 6.46 -3.28
N GLY A 62 -7.92 7.66 -2.82
CA GLY A 62 -8.82 8.38 -1.95
C GLY A 62 -8.49 9.86 -1.97
N GLN A 63 -9.05 10.57 -1.03
CA GLN A 63 -8.78 11.99 -0.87
C GLN A 63 -8.79 12.33 0.61
N VAL A 64 -8.01 13.34 0.96
CA VAL A 64 -8.01 13.91 2.31
C VAL A 64 -8.38 15.37 2.24
N GLU A 65 -9.08 15.83 3.27
CA GLU A 65 -9.46 17.23 3.35
C GLU A 65 -8.22 18.09 3.60
N THR A 66 -8.21 19.29 3.01
CA THR A 66 -7.06 20.18 3.09
C THR A 66 -6.72 20.57 4.52
N TYR A 67 -7.73 20.74 5.37
CA TYR A 67 -7.52 21.15 6.76
C TYR A 67 -6.93 20.02 7.63
N GLU A 68 -7.03 18.78 7.19
CA GLU A 68 -6.48 17.62 7.90
C GLU A 68 -5.06 17.27 7.46
N THR A 69 -4.52 18.06 6.53
CA THR A 69 -3.26 17.72 5.87
C THR A 69 -2.17 18.72 6.29
N PRO A 70 -0.93 18.23 6.51
CA PRO A 70 0.19 19.14 6.77
C PRO A 70 0.35 20.18 5.66
N GLU A 71 0.73 21.39 6.04
CA GLU A 71 0.82 22.52 5.14
C GLU A 71 1.65 22.23 3.89
N ARG A 72 2.75 21.53 4.03
CA ARG A 72 3.62 21.29 2.87
C ARG A 72 3.01 20.32 1.85
N ILE A 73 2.05 19.46 2.24
CA ILE A 73 1.32 18.62 1.29
C ILE A 73 0.23 19.40 0.60
N ARG A 74 -0.47 20.28 1.35
CA ARG A 74 -1.56 21.07 0.80
C ARG A 74 -1.12 22.34 0.06
N ARG A 75 0.17 22.70 0.18
CA ARG A 75 0.68 23.93 -0.45
C ARG A 75 0.46 23.90 -1.95
N GLY A 76 -0.20 24.93 -2.48
CA GLY A 76 -0.53 25.04 -3.90
C GLY A 76 -1.75 24.24 -4.32
N MET A 77 -2.44 23.54 -3.40
CA MET A 77 -3.61 22.73 -3.72
C MET A 77 -4.93 23.45 -3.60
N GLY A 78 -4.94 24.68 -3.05
CA GLY A 78 -6.17 25.40 -2.83
C GLY A 78 -7.05 24.78 -1.75
N GLN A 79 -8.37 24.89 -1.90
CA GLN A 79 -9.33 24.36 -0.93
C GLN A 79 -9.95 23.03 -1.35
N TYR A 80 -9.44 22.40 -2.41
CA TYR A 80 -9.98 21.14 -2.90
C TYR A 80 -9.40 19.98 -2.10
N PRO A 81 -10.15 18.87 -1.97
CA PRO A 81 -9.59 17.65 -1.38
C PRO A 81 -8.33 17.22 -2.12
N ILE A 82 -7.39 16.67 -1.37
CA ILE A 82 -6.10 16.28 -1.90
C ILE A 82 -6.15 14.80 -2.32
N PRO A 83 -5.90 14.50 -3.61
CA PRO A 83 -5.92 13.11 -4.06
C PRO A 83 -4.69 12.36 -3.57
N VAL A 84 -4.91 11.15 -3.09
CA VAL A 84 -3.84 10.30 -2.55
C VAL A 84 -4.01 8.86 -3.03
N VAL A 85 -2.90 8.13 -3.04
CA VAL A 85 -2.93 6.68 -3.10
C VAL A 85 -2.91 6.17 -1.66
N ILE A 86 -3.75 5.20 -1.37
CA ILE A 86 -3.84 4.62 -0.03
C ILE A 86 -3.25 3.22 -0.06
N LEU A 87 -2.24 2.98 0.78
CA LEU A 87 -1.75 1.64 1.08
C LEU A 87 -2.70 1.06 2.12
N ALA A 88 -3.71 0.35 1.65
CA ALA A 88 -4.80 -0.09 2.50
C ALA A 88 -4.40 -1.27 3.37
N ARG A 89 -3.54 -2.15 2.86
CA ARG A 89 -3.10 -3.35 3.56
C ARG A 89 -1.68 -3.70 3.16
N LEU A 90 -0.92 -4.21 4.12
CA LEU A 90 0.40 -4.77 3.88
C LEU A 90 0.64 -5.85 4.92
N ALA A 91 0.92 -7.07 4.47
CA ALA A 91 1.07 -8.22 5.37
C ALA A 91 2.09 -9.20 4.83
N VAL A 92 2.82 -9.84 5.75
CA VAL A 92 3.82 -10.87 5.45
C VAL A 92 3.49 -12.12 6.25
N SER A 93 3.58 -13.29 5.62
CA SER A 93 3.40 -14.59 6.27
C SER A 93 4.31 -14.71 7.50
N ILE A 94 3.78 -15.32 8.56
CA ILE A 94 4.52 -15.50 9.83
C ILE A 94 5.89 -16.12 9.58
N ASN A 95 5.97 -17.13 8.73
CA ASN A 95 7.21 -17.86 8.46
C ASN A 95 8.22 -17.04 7.66
N HIS A 96 7.83 -15.90 7.13
CA HIS A 96 8.66 -15.05 6.28
C HIS A 96 8.87 -13.65 6.86
N GLN A 97 8.41 -13.40 8.07
CA GLN A 97 8.63 -12.14 8.76
C GLN A 97 10.09 -12.02 9.20
N GLY A 98 10.58 -10.79 9.30
CA GLY A 98 11.96 -10.54 9.70
C GLY A 98 13.00 -10.69 8.60
N LEU A 99 12.57 -10.94 7.36
CA LEU A 99 13.46 -11.12 6.21
C LEU A 99 13.54 -9.89 5.29
N GLY A 100 12.90 -8.78 5.70
CA GLY A 100 12.89 -7.57 4.88
C GLY A 100 11.82 -7.55 3.78
N ILE A 101 10.95 -8.53 3.72
CA ILE A 101 9.90 -8.60 2.70
C ILE A 101 8.91 -7.45 2.84
N GLY A 102 8.50 -7.12 4.06
CA GLY A 102 7.60 -6.01 4.31
C GLY A 102 8.18 -4.67 3.85
N VAL A 103 9.44 -4.44 4.15
CA VAL A 103 10.14 -3.22 3.69
C VAL A 103 10.24 -3.19 2.18
N GLY A 104 10.56 -4.32 1.56
CA GLY A 104 10.62 -4.42 0.10
C GLY A 104 9.28 -4.14 -0.56
N MET A 105 8.19 -4.62 0.02
CA MET A 105 6.83 -4.33 -0.47
C MET A 105 6.48 -2.85 -0.31
N LEU A 106 6.85 -2.24 0.82
CA LEU A 106 6.63 -0.81 1.01
C LEU A 106 7.38 0.02 -0.03
N GLN A 107 8.63 -0.33 -0.31
CA GLN A 107 9.41 0.34 -1.35
C GLN A 107 8.76 0.19 -2.72
N ASP A 108 8.23 -0.99 -3.02
CA ASP A 108 7.52 -1.23 -4.28
C ASP A 108 6.24 -0.40 -4.38
N ALA A 109 5.49 -0.30 -3.28
CA ALA A 109 4.29 0.54 -3.22
C ALA A 109 4.62 2.01 -3.47
N ILE A 110 5.71 2.49 -2.89
CA ILE A 110 6.19 3.86 -3.11
C ILE A 110 6.55 4.06 -4.59
N ARG A 111 7.28 3.13 -5.17
CA ARG A 111 7.67 3.21 -6.58
C ARG A 111 6.46 3.24 -7.50
N ARG A 112 5.46 2.38 -7.24
CA ARG A 112 4.23 2.36 -8.02
C ARG A 112 3.45 3.65 -7.89
N THR A 113 3.40 4.22 -6.68
CA THR A 113 2.74 5.50 -6.44
C THR A 113 3.43 6.63 -7.23
N LEU A 114 4.77 6.62 -7.27
CA LEU A 114 5.52 7.58 -8.08
C LEU A 114 5.15 7.49 -9.57
N MET A 115 5.07 6.28 -10.09
CA MET A 115 4.70 6.07 -11.48
C MET A 115 3.28 6.57 -11.77
N ILE A 116 2.36 6.34 -10.85
CA ILE A 116 0.98 6.83 -10.97
C ILE A 116 0.96 8.36 -10.95
N SER A 117 1.74 8.98 -10.08
CA SER A 117 1.77 10.44 -9.94
C SER A 117 2.30 11.15 -11.18
N GLU A 118 2.99 10.45 -12.07
CA GLU A 118 3.45 11.02 -13.33
C GLU A 118 2.34 11.09 -14.38
N GLN A 119 1.25 10.35 -14.17
CA GLN A 119 0.16 10.23 -15.16
C GLN A 119 -1.15 10.82 -14.68
N VAL A 120 -1.39 10.84 -13.38
CA VAL A 120 -2.60 11.40 -12.79
C VAL A 120 -2.23 12.23 -11.57
N GLY A 121 -3.13 13.13 -11.19
CA GLY A 121 -2.89 14.01 -10.05
C GLY A 121 -3.00 13.28 -8.73
N ILE A 122 -1.87 12.81 -8.24
CA ILE A 122 -1.74 12.17 -6.92
C ILE A 122 -0.68 12.92 -6.15
N ARG A 123 -0.98 13.29 -4.89
CA ARG A 123 -0.08 14.12 -4.10
C ARG A 123 0.73 13.33 -3.08
N ALA A 124 0.21 12.21 -2.61
CA ALA A 124 0.86 11.46 -1.53
C ALA A 124 0.47 9.99 -1.55
N LEU A 125 1.28 9.17 -0.88
CA LEU A 125 0.92 7.81 -0.47
C LEU A 125 0.60 7.85 1.01
N LEU A 126 -0.62 7.41 1.35
CA LEU A 126 -1.11 7.40 2.71
C LEU A 126 -1.25 5.96 3.19
N THR A 127 -0.82 5.69 4.41
CA THR A 127 -1.06 4.40 5.04
C THR A 127 -1.64 4.59 6.43
N HIS A 128 -2.46 3.65 6.86
CA HIS A 128 -3.03 3.64 8.20
C HIS A 128 -2.36 2.55 9.02
N PRO A 129 -1.96 2.84 10.26
CA PRO A 129 -1.45 1.80 11.15
C PRO A 129 -2.57 0.81 11.49
N ILE A 130 -2.21 -0.47 11.54
CA ILE A 130 -3.16 -1.54 11.87
C ILE A 130 -3.46 -1.58 13.36
N ASP A 131 -2.57 -1.01 14.18
CA ASP A 131 -2.66 -1.07 15.63
C ASP A 131 -3.58 0.04 16.15
N ASP A 132 -4.60 -0.35 16.91
CA ASP A 132 -5.54 0.58 17.55
C ASP A 132 -4.86 1.57 18.48
N ARG A 133 -3.68 1.24 18.98
CA ARG A 133 -2.92 2.13 19.87
C ARG A 133 -2.44 3.39 19.13
N ALA A 134 -2.35 3.31 17.83
CA ALA A 134 -1.96 4.44 16.99
C ALA A 134 -3.18 5.14 16.39
N SER A 135 -4.37 4.70 16.68
CA SER A 135 -5.60 5.16 16.02
C SER A 135 -5.98 6.60 16.31
N ASN A 136 -5.43 7.19 17.34
CA ASN A 136 -5.71 8.59 17.67
C ASN A 136 -4.83 9.57 16.91
N SER A 137 -3.87 9.08 16.19
CA SER A 137 -3.07 9.91 15.32
C SER A 137 -3.25 9.35 13.93
N MET A 138 -3.75 10.16 13.04
CA MET A 138 -3.57 9.93 11.61
C MET A 138 -2.07 10.02 11.30
N SER A 139 -1.24 9.37 12.12
CA SER A 139 0.17 9.25 11.84
C SER A 139 0.34 8.17 10.81
N ALA A 140 -0.37 8.36 9.77
CA ALA A 140 -0.14 7.65 8.56
C ALA A 140 1.21 8.08 8.02
N LEU A 141 1.94 7.11 7.54
CA LEU A 141 3.12 7.39 6.77
C LEU A 141 2.66 8.11 5.51
N VAL A 142 2.82 9.43 5.48
CA VAL A 142 2.48 10.21 4.31
C VAL A 142 3.76 10.44 3.54
N LEU A 143 3.81 9.90 2.33
CA LEU A 143 4.96 10.01 1.44
C LEU A 143 4.56 10.83 0.24
N PHE A 144 5.37 11.83 -0.14
CA PHE A 144 5.14 12.56 -1.37
C PHE A 144 6.48 12.95 -2.01
N PRO A 145 6.54 12.99 -3.34
CA PRO A 145 7.76 13.43 -4.00
C PRO A 145 7.89 14.95 -3.98
N LEU A 146 9.12 15.44 -3.79
CA LEU A 146 9.41 16.85 -3.97
C LEU A 146 9.55 17.16 -5.47
N PRO A 147 8.98 18.28 -5.92
CA PRO A 147 9.06 18.64 -7.36
C PRO A 147 10.48 18.77 -7.90
N SER A 148 11.43 19.12 -7.05
CA SER A 148 12.81 19.39 -7.48
C SER A 148 13.75 18.18 -7.36
N GLU A 149 13.32 17.13 -6.70
CA GLU A 149 14.18 15.98 -6.42
C GLU A 149 13.40 14.70 -6.66
N LYS A 150 13.54 14.16 -7.86
CA LYS A 150 12.74 13.02 -8.33
C LYS A 150 12.85 11.75 -7.49
N ASN A 151 13.77 11.71 -6.53
CA ASN A 151 14.01 10.51 -5.73
C ASN A 151 13.91 10.73 -4.22
N ASN A 152 13.56 11.93 -3.78
CA ASN A 152 13.46 12.19 -2.35
C ASN A 152 12.00 12.15 -1.90
N TRP A 153 11.71 11.16 -1.10
CA TRP A 153 10.43 11.01 -0.45
C TRP A 153 10.56 11.43 1.00
N PHE A 154 9.59 12.21 1.45
CA PHE A 154 9.49 12.56 2.86
C PHE A 154 8.43 11.70 3.52
N CYS A 155 8.81 11.16 4.66
CA CYS A 155 7.98 10.32 5.47
C CYS A 155 7.46 11.14 6.67
N TYR A 156 6.19 11.06 6.89
CA TYR A 156 5.53 11.67 8.04
C TYR A 156 4.90 10.63 8.93
#